data_d52aead99d46e8f423c947c3df3f179a
#
_entry.id   d52aead99d46e8f423c947c3df3f179a
#
_cell.length_a   1.000
_cell.length_b   1.000
_cell.length_c   1.000
_cell.angle_alpha   90.00
_cell.angle_beta   90.00
_cell.angle_gamma   90.00
#
_symmetry.space_group_name_H-M   'P 1'
#
loop_
_entity.id
_entity.type
_entity.pdbx_description
1 polymer ?
#
loop_
_entity_poly.entity_id
_entity_poly.type
_entity_poly.pdbx_seq_one_letter_code
_entity_poly.pdbx_strand_id
1 'polypeptide(L)'
;MAKRFLLVLILCRATAWCQDALSPAAQARLVASSATDKQIVAMQDRVKKAPGDYAGYDALGSAFFQKARETGDITYYDLAEQTLKKSIDLVPQDFRAADPLVHMCLVYMGEHRFSDVLTYAQKATAFGSGNLAAFAVEGDAYTDMGDYDQASAAYRTVEILGGAVASPLQLSYMLDSRKAYVSFLHGDSSGAIRLMNSAIAAALQTQEPRENLAWLYFELGERYFQAGDLANAERSYGTGIATDPNHYRSLAGLAKVRVAQGRFEEAIQLYQRSIAIIPFPPYVTELGDVYAKIGKSSEAQQQYDLVEYIAHLSKLNQVLANRELALYYADHEIKLAEALTFARKELEVRHDIYTWDALAWVLYKNGQIEEAARAMKNALSLNTNDSLLLFHAGMIYHALGQDSDSEQFLSRALKANPHFHIFYADLASRTVADIANSRNPVLRNQVLRNQDLRSSNVHN
;
A
#
# COMPACT_ATOMS: atom_id res chain seq x y z
N MET A 1 23.89 2.37 -20.08
CA MET A 1 24.53 1.49 -19.06
C MET A 1 25.31 2.24 -17.99
N ALA A 2 26.11 3.26 -18.30
CA ALA A 2 26.96 3.95 -17.28
C ALA A 2 26.20 4.82 -16.24
N LYS A 3 24.98 5.27 -16.50
CA LYS A 3 24.19 6.11 -15.56
C LYS A 3 23.49 5.30 -14.45
N ARG A 4 23.26 3.99 -14.62
CA ARG A 4 22.59 3.13 -13.64
C ARG A 4 23.54 2.63 -12.52
N PHE A 5 24.84 2.56 -12.76
CA PHE A 5 25.86 2.17 -11.77
C PHE A 5 26.07 3.22 -10.65
N LEU A 6 25.69 4.47 -10.91
CA LEU A 6 25.83 5.54 -9.90
C LEU A 6 24.80 5.46 -8.78
N LEU A 7 23.66 4.78 -9.02
CA LEU A 7 22.56 4.67 -8.05
C LEU A 7 22.90 3.75 -6.86
N VAL A 8 23.60 2.63 -7.12
CA VAL A 8 24.04 1.68 -6.09
C VAL A 8 25.06 2.32 -5.14
N LEU A 9 25.93 3.19 -5.64
CA LEU A 9 26.93 3.90 -4.84
C LEU A 9 26.36 5.06 -4.02
N ILE A 10 25.25 5.67 -4.43
CA ILE A 10 24.61 6.79 -3.73
C ILE A 10 23.68 6.28 -2.62
N LEU A 11 22.96 5.17 -2.82
CA LEU A 11 22.23 4.48 -1.75
C LEU A 11 23.17 4.03 -0.62
N CYS A 12 24.39 3.57 -0.95
CA CYS A 12 25.42 3.28 0.04
C CYS A 12 25.89 4.49 0.85
N ARG A 13 25.76 5.74 0.36
CA ARG A 13 26.14 6.94 1.13
C ARG A 13 25.01 7.47 2.02
N ALA A 14 23.74 7.33 1.60
CA ALA A 14 22.60 7.65 2.46
C ALA A 14 22.47 6.67 3.64
N THR A 15 22.86 5.40 3.43
CA THR A 15 22.90 4.38 4.50
C THR A 15 24.04 4.60 5.50
N ALA A 16 25.09 5.35 5.16
CA ALA A 16 26.20 5.63 6.10
C ALA A 16 25.75 6.46 7.31
N TRP A 17 24.70 7.27 7.20
CA TRP A 17 24.12 8.02 8.32
C TRP A 17 23.15 7.21 9.17
N CYS A 18 22.58 6.12 8.62
CA CYS A 18 21.75 5.16 9.38
C CYS A 18 22.58 3.99 9.97
N GLN A 19 23.82 3.79 9.54
CA GLN A 19 24.65 2.66 10.00
C GLN A 19 25.02 2.73 11.47
N ASP A 20 25.06 3.91 12.07
CA ASP A 20 25.34 4.07 13.50
C ASP A 20 24.16 3.64 14.43
N ALA A 21 22.97 3.41 13.87
CA ALA A 21 21.77 3.00 14.62
C ALA A 21 21.56 1.47 14.69
N LEU A 22 22.24 0.69 13.85
CA LEU A 22 22.09 -0.77 13.83
C LEU A 22 23.23 -1.46 14.59
N SER A 23 22.90 -2.40 15.47
CA SER A 23 23.91 -3.22 16.14
C SER A 23 24.72 -4.04 15.10
N PRO A 24 26.00 -4.37 15.38
CA PRO A 24 26.82 -5.22 14.50
C PRO A 24 26.16 -6.56 14.14
N ALA A 25 25.32 -7.09 15.04
CA ALA A 25 24.55 -8.32 14.80
C ALA A 25 23.37 -8.09 13.83
N ALA A 26 22.76 -6.91 13.80
CA ALA A 26 21.74 -6.54 12.84
C ALA A 26 22.34 -6.30 11.45
N GLN A 27 23.52 -5.66 11.39
CA GLN A 27 24.29 -5.49 10.14
C GLN A 27 24.76 -6.83 9.57
N ALA A 28 25.25 -7.76 10.40
CA ALA A 28 25.64 -9.08 9.99
C ALA A 28 24.46 -9.94 9.49
N ARG A 29 23.24 -9.71 9.99
CA ARG A 29 22.03 -10.38 9.49
C ARG A 29 21.58 -9.83 8.12
N LEU A 30 21.78 -8.57 7.82
CA LEU A 30 21.54 -7.97 6.52
C LEU A 30 22.52 -8.45 5.44
N VAL A 31 23.73 -8.86 5.86
CA VAL A 31 24.79 -9.37 4.97
C VAL A 31 24.72 -10.89 4.78
N ALA A 32 23.99 -11.63 5.64
CA ALA A 32 23.82 -13.07 5.46
C ALA A 32 22.99 -13.34 4.18
N SER A 33 23.54 -14.11 3.22
CA SER A 33 22.84 -14.47 1.99
C SER A 33 21.49 -15.12 2.30
N SER A 34 20.39 -14.52 1.80
CA SER A 34 19.03 -15.05 2.01
C SER A 34 18.84 -16.37 1.26
N ALA A 35 17.74 -17.08 1.55
CA ALA A 35 17.37 -18.26 0.75
C ALA A 35 17.21 -17.89 -0.73
N THR A 36 16.68 -16.72 -1.00
CA THR A 36 16.52 -16.15 -2.35
C THR A 36 17.88 -15.91 -3.03
N ASP A 37 18.89 -15.39 -2.32
CA ASP A 37 20.24 -15.22 -2.88
C ASP A 37 20.86 -16.56 -3.32
N LYS A 38 20.69 -17.59 -2.49
CA LYS A 38 21.17 -18.94 -2.82
C LYS A 38 20.45 -19.52 -4.03
N GLN A 39 19.14 -19.29 -4.14
CA GLN A 39 18.33 -19.69 -5.29
C GLN A 39 18.80 -18.98 -6.56
N ILE A 40 19.02 -17.67 -6.51
CA ILE A 40 19.54 -16.88 -7.65
C ILE A 40 20.86 -17.48 -8.14
N VAL A 41 21.83 -17.71 -7.25
CA VAL A 41 23.14 -18.29 -7.63
C VAL A 41 22.97 -19.67 -8.25
N ALA A 42 22.16 -20.54 -7.65
CA ALA A 42 21.92 -21.89 -8.16
C ALA A 42 21.26 -21.87 -9.55
N MET A 43 20.27 -20.98 -9.77
CA MET A 43 19.60 -20.88 -11.06
C MET A 43 20.48 -20.20 -12.12
N GLN A 44 21.32 -19.22 -11.76
CA GLN A 44 22.33 -18.67 -12.68
C GLN A 44 23.30 -19.75 -13.17
N ASP A 45 23.77 -20.62 -12.28
CA ASP A 45 24.64 -21.74 -12.66
C ASP A 45 23.91 -22.75 -13.55
N ARG A 46 22.62 -23.00 -13.30
CA ARG A 46 21.79 -23.91 -14.08
C ARG A 46 21.62 -23.40 -15.53
N VAL A 47 21.20 -22.15 -15.72
CA VAL A 47 20.99 -21.57 -17.06
C VAL A 47 22.31 -21.36 -17.82
N LYS A 48 23.43 -21.15 -17.12
CA LYS A 48 24.76 -21.11 -17.72
C LYS A 48 25.18 -22.46 -18.30
N LYS A 49 24.86 -23.57 -17.61
CA LYS A 49 25.14 -24.94 -18.07
C LYS A 49 24.18 -25.40 -19.17
N ALA A 50 22.95 -24.93 -19.13
CA ALA A 50 21.87 -25.31 -20.07
C ALA A 50 21.18 -24.05 -20.64
N PRO A 51 21.74 -23.36 -21.63
CA PRO A 51 21.19 -22.10 -22.16
C PRO A 51 19.83 -22.23 -22.85
N GLY A 52 19.34 -23.44 -23.12
CA GLY A 52 18.01 -23.74 -23.67
C GLY A 52 16.97 -24.12 -22.60
N ASP A 53 17.32 -24.09 -21.30
CA ASP A 53 16.45 -24.50 -20.20
C ASP A 53 15.47 -23.36 -19.81
N TYR A 54 14.30 -23.33 -20.47
CA TYR A 54 13.27 -22.34 -20.15
C TYR A 54 12.83 -22.37 -18.67
N ALA A 55 12.72 -23.56 -18.08
CA ALA A 55 12.31 -23.69 -16.68
C ALA A 55 13.37 -23.15 -15.70
N GLY A 56 14.65 -23.26 -16.07
CA GLY A 56 15.74 -22.60 -15.33
C GLY A 56 15.66 -21.08 -15.39
N TYR A 57 15.35 -20.51 -16.55
CA TYR A 57 15.12 -19.07 -16.71
C TYR A 57 13.87 -18.60 -15.97
N ASP A 58 12.79 -19.38 -15.99
CA ASP A 58 11.56 -19.07 -15.27
C ASP A 58 11.82 -19.00 -13.75
N ALA A 59 12.47 -20.03 -13.19
CA ALA A 59 12.83 -20.06 -11.78
C ALA A 59 13.79 -18.92 -11.39
N LEU A 60 14.73 -18.53 -12.27
CA LEU A 60 15.63 -17.41 -12.03
C LEU A 60 14.89 -16.07 -12.04
N GLY A 61 13.97 -15.89 -12.97
CA GLY A 61 13.15 -14.68 -13.06
C GLY A 61 12.25 -14.52 -11.84
N SER A 62 11.61 -15.62 -11.39
CA SER A 62 10.82 -15.63 -10.15
C SER A 62 11.67 -15.33 -8.91
N ALA A 63 12.92 -15.82 -8.86
CA ALA A 63 13.83 -15.52 -7.75
C ALA A 63 14.27 -14.02 -7.76
N PHE A 64 14.47 -13.40 -8.93
CA PHE A 64 14.72 -11.97 -9.02
C PHE A 64 13.50 -11.16 -8.58
N PHE A 65 12.29 -11.55 -8.99
CA PHE A 65 11.06 -10.90 -8.52
C PHE A 65 10.93 -10.99 -7.00
N GLN A 66 11.16 -12.16 -6.41
CA GLN A 66 11.16 -12.34 -4.94
C GLN A 66 12.21 -11.42 -4.28
N LYS A 67 13.38 -11.28 -4.86
CA LYS A 67 14.44 -10.39 -4.36
C LYS A 67 14.03 -8.92 -4.40
N ALA A 68 13.34 -8.50 -5.47
CA ALA A 68 12.78 -7.14 -5.55
C ALA A 68 11.82 -6.87 -4.39
N ARG A 69 10.95 -7.82 -4.04
CA ARG A 69 10.01 -7.71 -2.91
C ARG A 69 10.70 -7.63 -1.55
N GLU A 70 11.78 -8.41 -1.36
CA GLU A 70 12.54 -8.44 -0.11
C GLU A 70 13.36 -7.17 0.13
N THR A 71 13.83 -6.53 -0.95
CA THR A 71 14.82 -5.42 -0.86
C THR A 71 14.30 -4.06 -1.29
N GLY A 72 13.20 -4.03 -2.07
CA GLY A 72 12.73 -2.81 -2.73
C GLY A 72 13.66 -2.30 -3.84
N ASP A 73 14.70 -3.03 -4.20
CA ASP A 73 15.59 -2.65 -5.29
C ASP A 73 14.93 -2.95 -6.65
N ILE A 74 14.52 -1.88 -7.32
CA ILE A 74 13.83 -1.94 -8.61
C ILE A 74 14.64 -2.58 -9.72
N THR A 75 15.99 -2.65 -9.60
CA THR A 75 16.84 -3.30 -10.61
C THR A 75 16.54 -4.79 -10.73
N TYR A 76 16.02 -5.40 -9.67
CA TYR A 76 15.61 -6.80 -9.72
C TYR A 76 14.32 -7.02 -10.52
N TYR A 77 13.42 -6.03 -10.67
CA TYR A 77 12.31 -6.12 -11.62
C TYR A 77 12.81 -6.17 -13.05
N ASP A 78 13.76 -5.29 -13.42
CA ASP A 78 14.40 -5.31 -14.75
C ASP A 78 15.05 -6.68 -15.04
N LEU A 79 15.77 -7.24 -14.05
CA LEU A 79 16.42 -8.56 -14.19
C LEU A 79 15.39 -9.68 -14.31
N ALA A 80 14.29 -9.62 -13.55
CA ALA A 80 13.19 -10.57 -13.63
C ALA A 80 12.53 -10.52 -15.02
N GLU A 81 12.19 -9.31 -15.50
CA GLU A 81 11.56 -9.12 -16.81
C GLU A 81 12.44 -9.69 -17.93
N GLN A 82 13.73 -9.34 -17.97
CA GLN A 82 14.67 -9.83 -18.99
C GLN A 82 14.80 -11.36 -18.95
N THR A 83 14.87 -11.92 -17.75
CA THR A 83 15.03 -13.37 -17.55
C THR A 83 13.78 -14.13 -17.94
N LEU A 84 12.60 -13.63 -17.55
CA LEU A 84 11.31 -14.24 -17.93
C LEU A 84 11.03 -14.10 -19.43
N LYS A 85 11.38 -12.99 -20.07
CA LYS A 85 11.33 -12.89 -21.55
C LYS A 85 12.13 -14.01 -22.20
N LYS A 86 13.32 -14.30 -21.70
CA LYS A 86 14.14 -15.40 -22.22
C LYS A 86 13.47 -16.76 -21.99
N SER A 87 12.81 -16.98 -20.86
CA SER A 87 12.02 -18.20 -20.61
C SER A 87 10.86 -18.32 -21.63
N ILE A 88 10.09 -17.24 -21.82
CA ILE A 88 8.95 -17.19 -22.76
C ILE A 88 9.38 -17.44 -24.20
N ASP A 89 10.54 -16.94 -24.61
CA ASP A 89 11.10 -17.15 -25.96
C ASP A 89 11.52 -18.61 -26.19
N LEU A 90 11.92 -19.32 -25.15
CA LEU A 90 12.43 -20.70 -25.22
C LEU A 90 11.36 -21.76 -24.98
N VAL A 91 10.30 -21.42 -24.23
CA VAL A 91 9.27 -22.39 -23.86
C VAL A 91 8.46 -22.83 -25.10
N PRO A 92 8.11 -24.11 -25.23
CA PRO A 92 7.16 -24.54 -26.28
C PRO A 92 5.83 -23.81 -26.15
N GLN A 93 5.22 -23.51 -27.30
CA GLN A 93 3.94 -22.79 -27.38
C GLN A 93 2.77 -23.74 -27.07
N ASP A 94 2.73 -24.25 -25.85
CA ASP A 94 1.69 -25.12 -25.29
C ASP A 94 1.42 -24.73 -23.82
N PHE A 95 0.70 -25.57 -23.07
CA PHE A 95 0.33 -25.28 -21.67
C PHE A 95 1.54 -24.94 -20.76
N ARG A 96 2.76 -25.32 -21.11
CA ARG A 96 3.98 -25.00 -20.36
C ARG A 96 4.35 -23.50 -20.41
N ALA A 97 3.85 -22.77 -21.41
CA ALA A 97 4.07 -21.34 -21.52
C ALA A 97 3.29 -20.53 -20.48
N ALA A 98 2.26 -21.12 -19.86
CA ALA A 98 1.40 -20.40 -18.92
C ALA A 98 2.15 -19.90 -17.67
N ASP A 99 3.01 -20.71 -17.06
CA ASP A 99 3.71 -20.33 -15.83
C ASP A 99 4.68 -19.13 -16.02
N PRO A 100 5.59 -19.11 -17.03
CA PRO A 100 6.43 -17.94 -17.29
C PRO A 100 5.62 -16.67 -17.60
N LEU A 101 4.46 -16.81 -18.26
CA LEU A 101 3.57 -15.68 -18.53
C LEU A 101 2.95 -15.13 -17.24
N VAL A 102 2.51 -16.01 -16.32
CA VAL A 102 1.99 -15.60 -15.00
C VAL A 102 3.07 -14.94 -14.15
N HIS A 103 4.29 -15.48 -14.13
CA HIS A 103 5.40 -14.87 -13.40
C HIS A 103 5.74 -13.48 -13.97
N MET A 104 5.63 -13.29 -15.29
CA MET A 104 5.75 -11.97 -15.92
C MET A 104 4.63 -11.01 -15.47
N CYS A 105 3.40 -11.50 -15.30
CA CYS A 105 2.31 -10.69 -14.74
C CYS A 105 2.64 -10.18 -13.34
N LEU A 106 3.26 -11.02 -12.48
CA LEU A 106 3.66 -10.58 -11.14
C LEU A 106 4.71 -9.47 -11.16
N VAL A 107 5.66 -9.52 -12.11
CA VAL A 107 6.63 -8.43 -12.32
C VAL A 107 5.92 -7.14 -12.71
N TYR A 108 5.02 -7.20 -13.69
CA TYR A 108 4.26 -6.03 -14.15
C TYR A 108 3.29 -5.48 -13.10
N MET A 109 2.71 -6.34 -12.24
CA MET A 109 1.96 -5.89 -11.06
C MET A 109 2.84 -5.04 -10.13
N GLY A 110 4.06 -5.50 -9.84
CA GLY A 110 5.02 -4.76 -9.02
C GLY A 110 5.48 -3.42 -9.62
N GLU A 111 5.40 -3.29 -10.95
CA GLU A 111 5.71 -2.06 -11.70
C GLU A 111 4.47 -1.19 -11.98
N HIS A 112 3.28 -1.57 -11.51
CA HIS A 112 1.99 -0.91 -11.80
C HIS A 112 1.64 -0.82 -13.31
N ARG A 113 2.09 -1.79 -14.09
CA ARG A 113 1.85 -1.91 -15.54
C ARG A 113 0.66 -2.80 -15.82
N PHE A 114 -0.51 -2.44 -15.31
CA PHE A 114 -1.71 -3.29 -15.28
C PHE A 114 -2.21 -3.72 -16.67
N SER A 115 -2.09 -2.89 -17.69
CA SER A 115 -2.43 -3.25 -19.07
C SER A 115 -1.54 -4.37 -19.64
N ASP A 116 -0.25 -4.38 -19.25
CA ASP A 116 0.65 -5.48 -19.59
C ASP A 116 0.27 -6.76 -18.84
N VAL A 117 -0.11 -6.64 -17.56
CA VAL A 117 -0.64 -7.79 -16.78
C VAL A 117 -1.80 -8.44 -17.51
N LEU A 118 -2.84 -7.67 -17.90
CA LEU A 118 -3.99 -8.20 -18.62
C LEU A 118 -3.58 -8.89 -19.93
N THR A 119 -2.67 -8.27 -20.68
CA THR A 119 -2.16 -8.84 -21.94
C THR A 119 -1.49 -10.20 -21.73
N TYR A 120 -0.65 -10.33 -20.69
CA TYR A 120 0.09 -11.55 -20.42
C TYR A 120 -0.78 -12.62 -19.74
N ALA A 121 -1.72 -12.24 -18.88
CA ALA A 121 -2.71 -13.13 -18.29
C ALA A 121 -3.61 -13.76 -19.35
N GLN A 122 -4.11 -12.98 -20.31
CA GLN A 122 -4.90 -13.48 -21.44
C GLN A 122 -4.09 -14.44 -22.33
N LYS A 123 -2.80 -14.18 -22.56
CA LYS A 123 -1.93 -15.15 -23.24
C LYS A 123 -1.79 -16.46 -22.45
N ALA A 124 -1.63 -16.36 -21.12
CA ALA A 124 -1.51 -17.55 -20.27
C ALA A 124 -2.80 -18.40 -20.28
N THR A 125 -3.98 -17.77 -20.20
CA THR A 125 -5.27 -18.47 -20.25
C THR A 125 -5.56 -19.11 -21.61
N ALA A 126 -5.03 -18.54 -22.70
CA ALA A 126 -5.18 -19.10 -24.05
C ALA A 126 -4.48 -20.47 -24.23
N PHE A 127 -3.46 -20.76 -23.42
CA PHE A 127 -2.77 -22.07 -23.42
C PHE A 127 -3.49 -23.18 -22.63
N GLY A 128 -4.62 -22.87 -22.02
CA GLY A 128 -5.47 -23.81 -21.32
C GLY A 128 -6.16 -23.20 -20.11
N SER A 129 -7.43 -23.52 -19.94
CA SER A 129 -8.26 -23.03 -18.83
C SER A 129 -7.84 -23.57 -17.44
N GLY A 130 -6.78 -24.39 -17.37
CA GLY A 130 -6.30 -25.01 -16.13
C GLY A 130 -5.36 -24.13 -15.30
N ASN A 131 -4.85 -23.02 -15.83
CA ASN A 131 -3.97 -22.13 -15.06
C ASN A 131 -4.77 -21.13 -14.24
N LEU A 132 -5.14 -21.55 -13.00
CA LEU A 132 -5.91 -20.73 -12.06
C LEU A 132 -5.19 -19.44 -11.68
N ALA A 133 -3.85 -19.47 -11.63
CA ALA A 133 -3.04 -18.31 -11.25
C ALA A 133 -3.15 -17.17 -12.32
N ALA A 134 -3.33 -17.51 -13.59
CA ALA A 134 -3.54 -16.51 -14.63
C ALA A 134 -4.83 -15.73 -14.41
N PHE A 135 -5.94 -16.41 -14.09
CA PHE A 135 -7.21 -15.76 -13.77
C PHE A 135 -7.14 -14.98 -12.45
N ALA A 136 -6.39 -15.50 -11.44
CA ALA A 136 -6.23 -14.80 -10.19
C ALA A 136 -5.48 -13.46 -10.36
N VAL A 137 -4.37 -13.44 -11.11
CA VAL A 137 -3.60 -12.21 -11.35
C VAL A 137 -4.33 -11.25 -12.31
N GLU A 138 -5.14 -11.76 -13.21
CA GLU A 138 -6.06 -10.95 -14.02
C GLU A 138 -7.06 -10.21 -13.12
N GLY A 139 -7.66 -10.91 -12.16
CA GLY A 139 -8.54 -10.32 -11.16
C GLY A 139 -7.82 -9.28 -10.28
N ASP A 140 -6.56 -9.51 -9.92
CA ASP A 140 -5.75 -8.54 -9.18
C ASP A 140 -5.56 -7.26 -9.99
N ALA A 141 -5.21 -7.37 -11.27
CA ALA A 141 -5.05 -6.22 -12.16
C ALA A 141 -6.35 -5.42 -12.31
N TYR A 142 -7.49 -6.08 -12.53
CA TYR A 142 -8.78 -5.41 -12.57
C TYR A 142 -9.15 -4.73 -11.25
N THR A 143 -8.81 -5.35 -10.10
CA THR A 143 -9.04 -4.75 -8.78
C THR A 143 -8.25 -3.45 -8.62
N ASP A 144 -6.96 -3.47 -8.98
CA ASP A 144 -6.08 -2.29 -8.90
C ASP A 144 -6.43 -1.21 -9.93
N MET A 145 -7.01 -1.60 -11.08
CA MET A 145 -7.54 -0.65 -12.06
C MET A 145 -8.89 -0.05 -11.67
N GLY A 146 -9.61 -0.63 -10.69
CA GLY A 146 -10.95 -0.21 -10.29
C GLY A 146 -12.09 -0.87 -11.08
N ASP A 147 -11.79 -1.88 -11.91
CA ASP A 147 -12.76 -2.65 -12.70
C ASP A 147 -13.30 -3.82 -11.85
N TYR A 148 -14.00 -3.53 -10.78
CA TYR A 148 -14.39 -4.50 -9.74
C TYR A 148 -15.33 -5.61 -10.24
N ASP A 149 -16.15 -5.34 -11.25
CA ASP A 149 -17.01 -6.35 -11.86
C ASP A 149 -16.19 -7.40 -12.61
N GLN A 150 -15.18 -6.97 -13.37
CA GLN A 150 -14.25 -7.86 -14.06
C GLN A 150 -13.38 -8.63 -13.07
N ALA A 151 -12.89 -7.98 -12.02
CA ALA A 151 -12.17 -8.64 -10.95
C ALA A 151 -12.99 -9.77 -10.31
N SER A 152 -14.24 -9.49 -9.97
CA SER A 152 -15.17 -10.47 -9.41
C SER A 152 -15.44 -11.63 -10.36
N ALA A 153 -15.55 -11.36 -11.68
CA ALA A 153 -15.73 -12.39 -12.70
C ALA A 153 -14.49 -13.29 -12.80
N ALA A 154 -13.28 -12.70 -12.80
CA ALA A 154 -12.02 -13.45 -12.84
C ALA A 154 -11.86 -14.36 -11.60
N TYR A 155 -12.09 -13.86 -10.41
CA TYR A 155 -12.02 -14.67 -9.17
C TYR A 155 -13.09 -15.78 -9.15
N ARG A 156 -14.31 -15.54 -9.65
CA ARG A 156 -15.33 -16.57 -9.80
C ARG A 156 -14.90 -17.65 -10.78
N THR A 157 -14.19 -17.29 -11.84
CA THR A 157 -13.61 -18.27 -12.78
C THR A 157 -12.61 -19.18 -12.06
N VAL A 158 -11.76 -18.64 -11.20
CA VAL A 158 -10.85 -19.44 -10.35
C VAL A 158 -11.62 -20.40 -9.45
N GLU A 159 -12.73 -19.97 -8.85
CA GLU A 159 -13.56 -20.85 -8.01
C GLU A 159 -14.18 -22.00 -8.77
N ILE A 160 -14.79 -21.70 -9.92
CA ILE A 160 -15.48 -22.69 -10.75
C ILE A 160 -14.50 -23.74 -11.28
N LEU A 161 -13.43 -23.28 -11.92
CA LEU A 161 -12.43 -24.16 -12.52
C LEU A 161 -11.62 -24.89 -11.44
N GLY A 162 -11.23 -24.19 -10.39
CA GLY A 162 -10.45 -24.72 -9.29
C GLY A 162 -11.19 -25.77 -8.48
N GLY A 163 -12.50 -25.65 -8.34
CA GLY A 163 -13.33 -26.67 -7.68
C GLY A 163 -13.21 -28.07 -8.28
N ALA A 164 -12.78 -28.17 -9.55
CA ALA A 164 -12.55 -29.43 -10.24
C ALA A 164 -11.11 -29.94 -10.19
N VAL A 165 -10.11 -29.06 -9.99
CA VAL A 165 -8.68 -29.39 -10.20
C VAL A 165 -7.78 -29.09 -9.01
N ALA A 166 -8.22 -28.27 -8.06
CA ALA A 166 -7.46 -27.86 -6.89
C ALA A 166 -8.09 -28.37 -5.59
N SER A 167 -7.30 -28.57 -4.56
CA SER A 167 -7.83 -28.86 -3.22
C SER A 167 -8.48 -27.59 -2.63
N PRO A 168 -9.45 -27.72 -1.69
CA PRO A 168 -10.02 -26.57 -0.99
C PRO A 168 -8.96 -25.68 -0.33
N LEU A 169 -7.86 -26.25 0.13
CA LEU A 169 -6.76 -25.55 0.75
C LEU A 169 -5.99 -24.66 -0.25
N GLN A 170 -5.71 -25.18 -1.44
CA GLN A 170 -5.06 -24.42 -2.51
C GLN A 170 -5.93 -23.26 -2.99
N LEU A 171 -7.25 -23.50 -3.13
CA LEU A 171 -8.19 -22.44 -3.48
C LEU A 171 -8.28 -21.36 -2.39
N SER A 172 -8.34 -21.77 -1.11
CA SER A 172 -8.36 -20.82 -0.01
C SER A 172 -7.10 -19.95 0.01
N TYR A 173 -5.92 -20.54 -0.14
CA TYR A 173 -4.68 -19.78 -0.23
C TYR A 173 -4.69 -18.79 -1.40
N MET A 174 -5.16 -19.23 -2.57
CA MET A 174 -5.18 -18.42 -3.79
C MET A 174 -6.20 -17.28 -3.75
N LEU A 175 -7.35 -17.47 -3.13
CA LEU A 175 -8.48 -16.55 -3.27
C LEU A 175 -8.85 -15.78 -2.01
N ASP A 176 -8.64 -16.34 -0.80
CA ASP A 176 -9.25 -15.76 0.39
C ASP A 176 -8.63 -14.39 0.76
N SER A 177 -7.35 -14.18 0.53
CA SER A 177 -6.73 -12.85 0.72
C SER A 177 -7.28 -11.81 -0.26
N ARG A 178 -7.51 -12.19 -1.52
CA ARG A 178 -8.10 -11.35 -2.56
C ARG A 178 -9.54 -10.98 -2.25
N LYS A 179 -10.34 -11.98 -1.87
CA LYS A 179 -11.72 -11.79 -1.41
C LYS A 179 -11.80 -10.97 -0.12
N ALA A 180 -10.83 -11.11 0.78
CA ALA A 180 -10.72 -10.29 1.98
C ALA A 180 -10.55 -8.82 1.61
N TYR A 181 -9.70 -8.53 0.63
CA TYR A 181 -9.54 -7.16 0.16
C TYR A 181 -10.82 -6.61 -0.49
N VAL A 182 -11.45 -7.37 -1.38
CA VAL A 182 -12.74 -6.98 -1.98
C VAL A 182 -13.83 -6.77 -0.91
N SER A 183 -13.93 -7.66 0.09
CA SER A 183 -14.87 -7.50 1.20
C SER A 183 -14.62 -6.21 1.98
N PHE A 184 -13.35 -5.88 2.22
CA PHE A 184 -12.97 -4.63 2.88
C PHE A 184 -13.37 -3.40 2.05
N LEU A 185 -13.11 -3.40 0.73
CA LEU A 185 -13.53 -2.32 -0.16
C LEU A 185 -15.04 -2.06 -0.10
N HIS A 186 -15.84 -3.11 0.09
CA HIS A 186 -17.29 -3.04 0.26
C HIS A 186 -17.75 -2.81 1.71
N GLY A 187 -16.84 -2.50 2.62
CA GLY A 187 -17.16 -2.15 4.02
C GLY A 187 -17.43 -3.34 4.94
N ASP A 188 -17.27 -4.59 4.47
CA ASP A 188 -17.38 -5.80 5.33
C ASP A 188 -16.03 -6.11 6.00
N SER A 189 -15.67 -5.32 7.01
CA SER A 189 -14.43 -5.52 7.77
C SER A 189 -14.39 -6.89 8.46
N SER A 190 -15.52 -7.40 8.93
CA SER A 190 -15.59 -8.71 9.62
C SER A 190 -15.39 -9.87 8.65
N GLY A 191 -15.98 -9.80 7.46
CA GLY A 191 -15.76 -10.76 6.38
C GLY A 191 -14.31 -10.76 5.91
N ALA A 192 -13.71 -9.57 5.73
CA ALA A 192 -12.31 -9.41 5.37
C ALA A 192 -11.38 -10.09 6.39
N ILE A 193 -11.60 -9.88 7.68
CA ILE A 193 -10.81 -10.52 8.76
C ILE A 193 -10.97 -12.05 8.73
N ARG A 194 -12.21 -12.57 8.58
CA ARG A 194 -12.42 -14.03 8.50
C ARG A 194 -11.70 -14.66 7.30
N LEU A 195 -11.80 -14.05 6.14
CA LEU A 195 -11.16 -14.54 4.92
C LEU A 195 -9.62 -14.45 5.02
N MET A 196 -9.08 -13.40 5.59
CA MET A 196 -7.63 -13.28 5.80
C MET A 196 -7.11 -14.37 6.75
N ASN A 197 -7.85 -14.69 7.83
CA ASN A 197 -7.49 -15.81 8.71
C ASN A 197 -7.55 -17.16 7.98
N SER A 198 -8.51 -17.35 7.06
CA SER A 198 -8.57 -18.56 6.21
C SER A 198 -7.36 -18.66 5.28
N ALA A 199 -6.97 -17.56 4.63
CA ALA A 199 -5.77 -17.52 3.78
C ALA A 199 -4.49 -17.87 4.56
N ILE A 200 -4.33 -17.34 5.79
CA ILE A 200 -3.21 -17.64 6.68
C ILE A 200 -3.20 -19.12 7.06
N ALA A 201 -4.36 -19.68 7.45
CA ALA A 201 -4.45 -21.10 7.81
C ALA A 201 -4.07 -22.00 6.63
N ALA A 202 -4.45 -21.64 5.41
CA ALA A 202 -4.06 -22.33 4.19
C ALA A 202 -2.55 -22.20 3.93
N ALA A 203 -1.99 -20.99 4.00
CA ALA A 203 -0.57 -20.73 3.78
C ALA A 203 0.36 -21.51 4.74
N LEU A 204 -0.06 -21.65 6.00
CA LEU A 204 0.67 -22.46 7.00
C LEU A 204 0.71 -23.94 6.63
N GLN A 205 -0.36 -24.48 6.05
CA GLN A 205 -0.44 -25.88 5.65
C GLN A 205 0.30 -26.16 4.32
N THR A 206 0.33 -25.21 3.40
CA THR A 206 1.05 -25.30 2.11
C THR A 206 2.53 -24.97 2.25
N GLN A 207 3.00 -24.56 3.44
CA GLN A 207 4.40 -24.22 3.73
C GLN A 207 4.93 -23.09 2.83
N GLU A 208 4.14 -22.06 2.66
CA GLU A 208 4.49 -20.88 1.85
C GLU A 208 5.78 -20.19 2.32
N PRO A 209 6.49 -19.49 1.44
CA PRO A 209 7.65 -18.68 1.79
C PRO A 209 7.38 -17.75 2.98
N ARG A 210 8.37 -17.55 3.84
CA ARG A 210 8.22 -16.71 5.05
C ARG A 210 7.75 -15.30 4.74
N GLU A 211 8.25 -14.70 3.65
CA GLU A 211 7.84 -13.36 3.25
C GLU A 211 6.35 -13.32 2.88
N ASN A 212 5.85 -14.30 2.11
CA ASN A 212 4.43 -14.38 1.77
C ASN A 212 3.56 -14.53 3.04
N LEU A 213 3.97 -15.35 3.98
CA LEU A 213 3.26 -15.54 5.24
C LEU A 213 3.32 -14.26 6.11
N ALA A 214 4.46 -13.57 6.16
CA ALA A 214 4.59 -12.29 6.86
C ALA A 214 3.71 -11.21 6.23
N TRP A 215 3.58 -11.20 4.90
CA TRP A 215 2.67 -10.33 4.18
C TRP A 215 1.20 -10.59 4.54
N LEU A 216 0.77 -11.86 4.61
CA LEU A 216 -0.59 -12.18 5.04
C LEU A 216 -0.88 -11.72 6.48
N TYR A 217 0.08 -11.85 7.40
CA TYR A 217 -0.05 -11.32 8.76
C TYR A 217 -0.07 -9.77 8.78
N PHE A 218 0.68 -9.13 7.91
CA PHE A 218 0.62 -7.67 7.73
C PHE A 218 -0.77 -7.25 7.27
N GLU A 219 -1.32 -7.87 6.22
CA GLU A 219 -2.66 -7.58 5.72
C GLU A 219 -3.76 -7.82 6.76
N LEU A 220 -3.65 -8.89 7.56
CA LEU A 220 -4.56 -9.11 8.68
C LEU A 220 -4.43 -8.00 9.72
N GLY A 221 -3.23 -7.54 10.02
CA GLY A 221 -2.96 -6.40 10.89
C GLY A 221 -3.61 -5.12 10.38
N GLU A 222 -3.52 -4.84 9.06
CA GLU A 222 -4.19 -3.70 8.43
C GLU A 222 -5.73 -3.79 8.59
N ARG A 223 -6.33 -4.99 8.39
CA ARG A 223 -7.79 -5.16 8.60
C ARG A 223 -8.19 -4.88 10.04
N TYR A 224 -7.43 -5.35 11.04
CA TYR A 224 -7.68 -5.06 12.45
C TYR A 224 -7.44 -3.58 12.79
N PHE A 225 -6.38 -2.97 12.27
CA PHE A 225 -6.10 -1.54 12.48
C PHE A 225 -7.23 -0.67 11.92
N GLN A 226 -7.67 -0.94 10.69
CA GLN A 226 -8.79 -0.23 10.07
C GLN A 226 -10.12 -0.42 10.83
N ALA A 227 -10.29 -1.54 11.51
CA ALA A 227 -11.44 -1.78 12.39
C ALA A 227 -11.27 -1.20 13.82
N GLY A 228 -10.18 -0.47 14.10
CA GLY A 228 -9.88 0.10 15.41
C GLY A 228 -9.44 -0.92 16.47
N ASP A 229 -9.25 -2.18 16.10
CA ASP A 229 -8.80 -3.25 17.01
C ASP A 229 -7.27 -3.26 17.12
N LEU A 230 -6.73 -2.31 17.89
CA LEU A 230 -5.30 -2.14 18.07
C LEU A 230 -4.61 -3.37 18.67
N ALA A 231 -5.31 -4.13 19.54
CA ALA A 231 -4.73 -5.31 20.19
C ALA A 231 -4.49 -6.46 19.20
N ASN A 232 -5.44 -6.74 18.33
CA ASN A 232 -5.29 -7.77 17.31
C ASN A 232 -4.39 -7.28 16.15
N ALA A 233 -4.39 -5.98 15.81
CA ALA A 233 -3.44 -5.39 14.87
C ALA A 233 -1.99 -5.57 15.36
N GLU A 234 -1.70 -5.22 16.63
CA GLU A 234 -0.39 -5.40 17.26
C GLU A 234 0.07 -6.85 17.20
N ARG A 235 -0.83 -7.80 17.54
CA ARG A 235 -0.52 -9.24 17.50
C ARG A 235 -0.20 -9.70 16.08
N SER A 236 -0.98 -9.27 15.11
CA SER A 236 -0.79 -9.67 13.70
C SER A 236 0.51 -9.15 13.14
N TYR A 237 0.83 -7.86 13.30
CA TYR A 237 2.11 -7.30 12.87
C TYR A 237 3.29 -7.93 13.63
N GLY A 238 3.15 -8.16 14.93
CA GLY A 238 4.15 -8.85 15.73
C GLY A 238 4.43 -10.27 15.22
N THR A 239 3.41 -11.02 14.81
CA THR A 239 3.56 -12.34 14.20
C THR A 239 4.22 -12.25 12.83
N GLY A 240 3.89 -11.24 12.02
CA GLY A 240 4.56 -10.97 10.74
C GLY A 240 6.07 -10.73 10.94
N ILE A 241 6.45 -9.91 11.93
CA ILE A 241 7.88 -9.65 12.29
C ILE A 241 8.55 -10.93 12.82
N ALA A 242 7.85 -11.75 13.61
CA ALA A 242 8.40 -13.02 14.09
C ALA A 242 8.62 -14.04 12.96
N THR A 243 7.75 -14.01 11.94
CA THR A 243 7.85 -14.85 10.74
C THR A 243 9.00 -14.39 9.84
N ASP A 244 9.08 -13.10 9.55
CA ASP A 244 10.18 -12.46 8.82
C ASP A 244 10.62 -11.17 9.55
N PRO A 245 11.76 -11.21 10.25
CA PRO A 245 12.26 -10.04 11.01
C PRO A 245 12.58 -8.81 10.16
N ASN A 246 12.72 -8.98 8.84
CA ASN A 246 12.97 -7.90 7.88
C ASN A 246 11.73 -7.51 7.09
N HIS A 247 10.54 -7.98 7.47
CA HIS A 247 9.30 -7.58 6.82
C HIS A 247 8.96 -6.12 7.14
N TYR A 248 9.45 -5.22 6.30
CA TYR A 248 9.39 -3.76 6.51
C TYR A 248 7.97 -3.23 6.73
N ARG A 249 6.96 -3.82 6.04
CA ARG A 249 5.55 -3.43 6.19
C ARG A 249 5.02 -3.76 7.58
N SER A 250 5.33 -4.93 8.13
CA SER A 250 4.92 -5.30 9.50
C SER A 250 5.57 -4.42 10.55
N LEU A 251 6.83 -4.00 10.34
CA LEU A 251 7.51 -3.04 11.21
C LEU A 251 6.78 -1.67 11.20
N ALA A 252 6.43 -1.16 10.03
CA ALA A 252 5.69 0.10 9.90
C ALA A 252 4.26 -0.02 10.45
N GLY A 253 3.57 -1.14 10.20
CA GLY A 253 2.24 -1.40 10.77
C GLY A 253 2.24 -1.41 12.30
N LEU A 254 3.25 -2.06 12.91
CA LEU A 254 3.41 -2.02 14.37
C LEU A 254 3.74 -0.61 14.87
N ALA A 255 4.51 0.19 14.10
CA ALA A 255 4.77 1.58 14.42
C ALA A 255 3.48 2.42 14.43
N LYS A 256 2.57 2.22 13.45
CA LYS A 256 1.24 2.87 13.46
C LYS A 256 0.45 2.55 14.74
N VAL A 257 0.48 1.30 15.20
CA VAL A 257 -0.16 0.93 16.47
C VAL A 257 0.49 1.65 17.65
N ARG A 258 1.82 1.79 17.69
CA ARG A 258 2.52 2.56 18.75
C ARG A 258 2.16 4.04 18.72
N VAL A 259 2.01 4.63 17.53
CA VAL A 259 1.49 6.01 17.38
C VAL A 259 0.10 6.14 17.97
N ALA A 260 -0.82 5.23 17.62
CA ALA A 260 -2.18 5.19 18.16
C ALA A 260 -2.23 5.05 19.68
N GLN A 261 -1.24 4.39 20.29
CA GLN A 261 -1.08 4.22 21.74
C GLN A 261 -0.34 5.39 22.40
N GLY A 262 0.14 6.41 21.67
CA GLY A 262 0.96 7.52 22.18
C GLY A 262 2.40 7.12 22.53
N ARG A 263 2.86 5.94 22.11
CA ARG A 263 4.21 5.38 22.36
C ARG A 263 5.18 5.81 21.26
N PHE A 264 5.41 7.12 21.16
CA PHE A 264 6.11 7.71 20.01
C PHE A 264 7.56 7.26 19.85
N GLU A 265 8.32 7.08 20.93
CA GLU A 265 9.71 6.64 20.88
C GLU A 265 9.84 5.22 20.29
N GLU A 266 8.93 4.32 20.62
CA GLU A 266 8.89 2.97 20.06
C GLU A 266 8.46 3.01 18.58
N ALA A 267 7.50 3.86 18.23
CA ALA A 267 7.10 4.07 16.86
C ALA A 267 8.28 4.54 15.99
N ILE A 268 9.06 5.51 16.46
CA ILE A 268 10.26 6.01 15.79
C ILE A 268 11.25 4.88 15.51
N GLN A 269 11.57 4.07 16.51
CA GLN A 269 12.50 2.94 16.35
C GLN A 269 12.01 1.92 15.29
N LEU A 270 10.72 1.63 15.28
CA LEU A 270 10.11 0.70 14.33
C LEU A 270 10.10 1.25 12.91
N TYR A 271 9.72 2.53 12.73
CA TYR A 271 9.79 3.19 11.41
C TYR A 271 11.22 3.27 10.90
N GLN A 272 12.20 3.64 11.74
CA GLN A 272 13.61 3.67 11.36
C GLN A 272 14.10 2.30 10.88
N ARG A 273 13.71 1.21 11.56
CA ARG A 273 14.02 -0.15 11.13
C ARG A 273 13.37 -0.50 9.80
N SER A 274 12.10 -0.12 9.60
CA SER A 274 11.37 -0.33 8.34
C SER A 274 12.05 0.39 7.18
N ILE A 275 12.34 1.68 7.35
CA ILE A 275 12.95 2.57 6.35
C ILE A 275 14.38 2.13 6.00
N ALA A 276 15.13 1.59 6.97
CA ALA A 276 16.46 1.05 6.73
C ALA A 276 16.46 -0.19 5.81
N ILE A 277 15.33 -0.90 5.72
CA ILE A 277 15.14 -2.02 4.78
C ILE A 277 14.66 -1.48 3.43
N ILE A 278 13.54 -0.77 3.42
CA ILE A 278 12.96 -0.12 2.23
C ILE A 278 12.47 1.27 2.63
N PRO A 279 13.07 2.35 2.11
CA PRO A 279 12.63 3.72 2.36
C PRO A 279 11.36 4.04 1.55
N PHE A 280 10.25 3.37 1.90
CA PHE A 280 8.97 3.57 1.25
C PHE A 280 8.39 4.94 1.62
N PRO A 281 8.06 5.83 0.64
CA PRO A 281 7.68 7.21 0.91
C PRO A 281 6.61 7.40 1.98
N PRO A 282 5.49 6.63 2.02
CA PRO A 282 4.50 6.74 3.09
C PRO A 282 5.09 6.54 4.49
N TYR A 283 5.97 5.55 4.69
CA TYR A 283 6.55 5.29 6.01
C TYR A 283 7.59 6.34 6.43
N VAL A 284 8.31 6.92 5.46
CA VAL A 284 9.19 8.07 5.68
C VAL A 284 8.37 9.29 6.10
N THR A 285 7.24 9.54 5.43
CA THR A 285 6.29 10.61 5.77
C THR A 285 5.74 10.41 7.18
N GLU A 286 5.21 9.21 7.50
CA GLU A 286 4.67 8.89 8.81
C GLU A 286 5.70 9.08 9.94
N LEU A 287 6.99 8.75 9.72
CA LEU A 287 8.06 9.05 10.67
C LEU A 287 8.27 10.55 10.85
N GLY A 288 8.24 11.31 9.76
CA GLY A 288 8.31 12.78 9.78
C GLY A 288 7.17 13.37 10.61
N ASP A 289 5.94 12.86 10.42
CA ASP A 289 4.75 13.27 11.14
C ASP A 289 4.82 12.97 12.64
N VAL A 290 5.39 11.81 13.01
CA VAL A 290 5.65 11.49 14.43
C VAL A 290 6.64 12.49 15.03
N TYR A 291 7.73 12.82 14.34
CA TYR A 291 8.68 13.82 14.81
C TYR A 291 8.02 15.21 14.93
N ALA A 292 7.21 15.62 13.95
CA ALA A 292 6.47 16.87 13.99
C ALA A 292 5.49 16.92 15.19
N LYS A 293 4.76 15.83 15.44
CA LYS A 293 3.80 15.72 16.57
C LYS A 293 4.46 15.91 17.93
N ILE A 294 5.70 15.44 18.10
CA ILE A 294 6.45 15.57 19.38
C ILE A 294 7.38 16.78 19.40
N GLY A 295 7.27 17.69 18.42
CA GLY A 295 8.03 18.95 18.39
C GLY A 295 9.48 18.86 17.92
N LYS A 296 9.90 17.74 17.34
CA LYS A 296 11.24 17.53 16.76
C LYS A 296 11.27 17.98 15.28
N SER A 297 11.16 19.28 15.08
CA SER A 297 10.98 19.87 13.73
C SER A 297 12.16 19.62 12.79
N SER A 298 13.40 19.56 13.31
CA SER A 298 14.61 19.30 12.50
C SER A 298 14.60 17.87 11.96
N GLU A 299 14.25 16.88 12.80
CA GLU A 299 14.16 15.48 12.44
C GLU A 299 12.98 15.24 11.48
N ALA A 300 11.85 15.92 11.69
CA ALA A 300 10.73 15.89 10.76
C ALA A 300 11.14 16.37 9.36
N GLN A 301 11.81 17.54 9.28
CA GLN A 301 12.27 18.07 8.00
C GLN A 301 13.24 17.13 7.27
N GLN A 302 14.13 16.45 7.98
CA GLN A 302 15.03 15.46 7.39
C GLN A 302 14.26 14.31 6.72
N GLN A 303 13.13 13.88 7.31
CA GLN A 303 12.31 12.84 6.69
C GLN A 303 11.58 13.37 5.45
N TYR A 304 11.03 14.57 5.51
CA TYR A 304 10.38 15.19 4.36
C TYR A 304 11.36 15.45 3.21
N ASP A 305 12.59 15.86 3.51
CA ASP A 305 13.66 15.99 2.50
C ASP A 305 14.02 14.64 1.86
N LEU A 306 13.95 13.55 2.63
CA LEU A 306 14.15 12.19 2.10
C LEU A 306 13.00 11.78 1.17
N VAL A 307 11.74 12.12 1.48
CA VAL A 307 10.59 11.89 0.58
C VAL A 307 10.83 12.61 -0.75
N GLU A 308 11.22 13.88 -0.71
CA GLU A 308 11.53 14.67 -1.91
C GLU A 308 12.66 14.08 -2.74
N TYR A 309 13.70 13.58 -2.08
CA TYR A 309 14.80 12.92 -2.76
C TYR A 309 14.36 11.63 -3.46
N ILE A 310 13.54 10.80 -2.78
CA ILE A 310 12.98 9.58 -3.37
C ILE A 310 12.07 9.94 -4.57
N ALA A 311 11.23 10.98 -4.44
CA ALA A 311 10.39 11.47 -5.54
C ALA A 311 11.22 11.86 -6.77
N HIS A 312 12.33 12.56 -6.55
CA HIS A 312 13.25 12.93 -7.63
C HIS A 312 13.85 11.69 -8.32
N LEU A 313 14.29 10.69 -7.55
CA LEU A 313 14.83 9.44 -8.08
C LEU A 313 13.77 8.64 -8.84
N SER A 314 12.55 8.55 -8.33
CA SER A 314 11.43 7.86 -8.99
C SER A 314 11.12 8.48 -10.35
N LYS A 315 11.10 9.82 -10.43
CA LYS A 315 10.93 10.55 -11.69
C LYS A 315 12.03 10.24 -12.71
N LEU A 316 13.29 10.19 -12.27
CA LEU A 316 14.42 9.86 -13.14
C LEU A 316 14.36 8.42 -13.67
N ASN A 317 13.83 7.50 -12.89
CA ASN A 317 13.70 6.08 -13.23
C ASN A 317 12.34 5.73 -13.85
N GLN A 318 11.46 6.71 -14.07
CA GLN A 318 10.11 6.53 -14.62
C GLN A 318 9.24 5.57 -13.77
N VAL A 319 9.50 5.48 -12.46
CA VAL A 319 8.69 4.70 -11.53
C VAL A 319 7.40 5.48 -11.22
N LEU A 320 6.27 4.80 -11.34
CA LEU A 320 4.97 5.38 -11.02
C LEU A 320 4.77 5.35 -9.49
N ALA A 321 4.80 6.52 -8.86
CA ALA A 321 4.48 6.72 -7.44
C ALA A 321 3.62 7.98 -7.28
N ASN A 322 2.73 8.21 -8.25
CA ASN A 322 2.03 9.48 -8.34
C ASN A 322 1.02 9.67 -7.21
N ARG A 323 0.31 8.60 -6.78
CA ARG A 323 -0.72 8.69 -5.73
C ARG A 323 -0.11 9.02 -4.37
N GLU A 324 0.95 8.32 -3.98
CA GLU A 324 1.62 8.50 -2.70
C GLU A 324 2.22 9.93 -2.57
N LEU A 325 2.82 10.43 -3.65
CA LEU A 325 3.36 11.78 -3.68
C LEU A 325 2.28 12.86 -3.73
N ALA A 326 1.18 12.60 -4.46
CA ALA A 326 0.04 13.52 -4.49
C ALA A 326 -0.58 13.69 -3.11
N LEU A 327 -0.76 12.59 -2.36
CA LEU A 327 -1.25 12.62 -0.98
C LEU A 327 -0.25 13.33 -0.05
N TYR A 328 1.05 12.99 -0.12
CA TYR A 328 2.07 13.65 0.68
C TYR A 328 2.06 15.17 0.48
N TYR A 329 2.01 15.65 -0.77
CA TYR A 329 1.95 17.08 -1.05
C TYR A 329 0.65 17.74 -0.58
N ALA A 330 -0.48 17.04 -0.69
CA ALA A 330 -1.75 17.53 -0.23
C ALA A 330 -1.83 17.63 1.30
N ASP A 331 -1.35 16.60 2.01
CA ASP A 331 -1.38 16.54 3.48
C ASP A 331 -0.51 17.61 4.12
N HIS A 332 0.64 17.92 3.49
CA HIS A 332 1.56 18.96 3.97
C HIS A 332 1.32 20.33 3.33
N GLU A 333 0.31 20.47 2.47
CA GLU A 333 -0.07 21.72 1.79
C GLU A 333 1.10 22.36 1.00
N ILE A 334 1.96 21.51 0.42
CA ILE A 334 3.09 21.93 -0.40
C ILE A 334 2.89 21.48 -1.84
N LYS A 335 3.45 22.20 -2.81
CA LYS A 335 3.43 21.83 -4.25
C LYS A 335 2.05 21.38 -4.77
N LEU A 336 0.97 22.01 -4.31
CA LEU A 336 -0.41 21.57 -4.57
C LEU A 336 -0.74 21.46 -6.07
N ALA A 337 -0.16 22.31 -6.92
CA ALA A 337 -0.33 22.22 -8.38
C ALA A 337 0.34 20.95 -8.97
N GLU A 338 1.51 20.56 -8.43
CA GLU A 338 2.20 19.32 -8.83
C GLU A 338 1.44 18.10 -8.30
N ALA A 339 0.92 18.16 -7.07
CA ALA A 339 0.04 17.13 -6.50
C ALA A 339 -1.17 16.86 -7.41
N LEU A 340 -1.82 17.93 -7.91
CA LEU A 340 -2.97 17.79 -8.82
C LEU A 340 -2.57 17.15 -10.16
N THR A 341 -1.38 17.47 -10.66
CA THR A 341 -0.84 16.83 -11.87
C THR A 341 -0.63 15.35 -11.66
N PHE A 342 -0.05 14.95 -10.52
CA PHE A 342 0.16 13.55 -10.17
C PHE A 342 -1.15 12.79 -9.99
N ALA A 343 -2.11 13.34 -9.25
CA ALA A 343 -3.40 12.70 -9.02
C ALA A 343 -4.17 12.49 -10.35
N ARG A 344 -4.15 13.46 -11.27
CA ARG A 344 -4.78 13.31 -12.59
C ARG A 344 -4.06 12.28 -13.46
N LYS A 345 -2.73 12.27 -13.44
CA LYS A 345 -1.95 11.29 -14.20
C LYS A 345 -2.17 9.86 -13.69
N GLU A 346 -2.31 9.68 -12.37
CA GLU A 346 -2.62 8.38 -11.80
C GLU A 346 -3.99 7.88 -12.27
N LEU A 347 -4.96 8.77 -12.40
CA LEU A 347 -6.29 8.43 -12.89
C LEU A 347 -6.29 7.99 -14.37
N GLU A 348 -5.27 8.32 -15.17
CA GLU A 348 -5.12 7.79 -16.55
C GLU A 348 -4.77 6.29 -16.57
N VAL A 349 -4.24 5.77 -15.46
CA VAL A 349 -3.78 4.38 -15.33
C VAL A 349 -4.80 3.52 -14.60
N ARG A 350 -5.42 4.05 -13.54
CA ARG A 350 -6.36 3.30 -12.68
C ARG A 350 -7.44 4.20 -12.10
N HIS A 351 -8.63 3.62 -11.90
CA HIS A 351 -9.84 4.31 -11.47
C HIS A 351 -10.38 3.72 -10.14
N ASP A 352 -9.52 3.09 -9.35
CA ASP A 352 -9.87 2.53 -8.06
C ASP A 352 -10.32 3.61 -7.06
N ILE A 353 -11.03 3.21 -6.00
CA ILE A 353 -11.59 4.16 -5.04
C ILE A 353 -10.54 5.03 -4.35
N TYR A 354 -9.32 4.52 -4.17
CA TYR A 354 -8.23 5.28 -3.54
C TYR A 354 -7.59 6.29 -4.49
N THR A 355 -7.56 6.00 -5.79
CA THR A 355 -7.12 6.98 -6.80
C THR A 355 -8.12 8.13 -6.92
N TRP A 356 -9.42 7.83 -6.88
CA TRP A 356 -10.46 8.86 -6.80
C TRP A 356 -10.41 9.65 -5.51
N ASP A 357 -10.14 9.01 -4.36
CA ASP A 357 -9.96 9.67 -3.06
C ASP A 357 -8.76 10.62 -3.07
N ALA A 358 -7.60 10.17 -3.58
CA ALA A 358 -6.42 11.01 -3.72
C ALA A 358 -6.69 12.25 -4.57
N LEU A 359 -7.35 12.09 -5.73
CA LEU A 359 -7.75 13.23 -6.56
C LEU A 359 -8.70 14.17 -5.82
N ALA A 360 -9.71 13.63 -5.13
CA ALA A 360 -10.68 14.41 -4.38
C ALA A 360 -10.00 15.22 -3.27
N TRP A 361 -9.09 14.60 -2.52
CA TRP A 361 -8.35 15.25 -1.45
C TRP A 361 -7.43 16.37 -1.97
N VAL A 362 -6.68 16.09 -3.04
CA VAL A 362 -5.82 17.09 -3.70
C VAL A 362 -6.64 18.27 -4.24
N LEU A 363 -7.80 18.02 -4.87
CA LEU A 363 -8.70 19.08 -5.33
C LEU A 363 -9.22 19.92 -4.17
N TYR A 364 -9.62 19.30 -3.06
CA TYR A 364 -10.02 19.98 -1.83
C TYR A 364 -8.92 20.91 -1.32
N LYS A 365 -7.68 20.42 -1.20
CA LYS A 365 -6.52 21.20 -0.75
C LYS A 365 -6.14 22.33 -1.72
N ASN A 366 -6.49 22.20 -3.00
CA ASN A 366 -6.37 23.28 -4.01
C ASN A 366 -7.57 24.27 -4.01
N GLY A 367 -8.54 24.12 -3.11
CA GLY A 367 -9.73 24.98 -3.04
C GLY A 367 -10.78 24.71 -4.13
N GLN A 368 -10.66 23.62 -4.89
CA GLN A 368 -11.61 23.22 -5.95
C GLN A 368 -12.71 22.30 -5.39
N ILE A 369 -13.51 22.84 -4.46
CA ILE A 369 -14.36 22.06 -3.57
C ILE A 369 -15.46 21.28 -4.32
N GLU A 370 -16.12 21.90 -5.31
CA GLU A 370 -17.18 21.24 -6.09
C GLU A 370 -16.61 20.11 -6.96
N GLU A 371 -15.39 20.27 -7.47
CA GLU A 371 -14.70 19.23 -8.25
C GLU A 371 -14.25 18.08 -7.33
N ALA A 372 -13.74 18.41 -6.14
CA ALA A 372 -13.42 17.47 -5.09
C ALA A 372 -14.62 16.58 -4.72
N ALA A 373 -15.79 17.19 -4.53
CA ALA A 373 -17.01 16.44 -4.20
C ALA A 373 -17.46 15.52 -5.35
N ARG A 374 -17.27 15.93 -6.61
CA ARG A 374 -17.56 15.03 -7.75
C ARG A 374 -16.60 13.84 -7.79
N ALA A 375 -15.31 14.04 -7.56
CA ALA A 375 -14.33 12.95 -7.47
C ALA A 375 -14.62 12.03 -6.27
N MET A 376 -14.96 12.60 -5.11
CA MET A 376 -15.28 11.85 -3.89
C MET A 376 -16.47 10.91 -4.06
N LYS A 377 -17.46 11.24 -4.90
CA LYS A 377 -18.57 10.31 -5.20
C LYS A 377 -18.10 8.98 -5.81
N ASN A 378 -17.06 9.03 -6.66
CA ASN A 378 -16.46 7.82 -7.21
C ASN A 378 -15.67 7.06 -6.14
N ALA A 379 -14.94 7.76 -5.26
CA ALA A 379 -14.24 7.14 -4.14
C ALA A 379 -15.19 6.40 -3.17
N LEU A 380 -16.41 6.92 -3.00
CA LEU A 380 -17.44 6.33 -2.13
C LEU A 380 -18.28 5.23 -2.81
N SER A 381 -18.03 4.89 -4.07
CA SER A 381 -18.88 4.01 -4.88
C SER A 381 -19.10 2.62 -4.30
N LEU A 382 -18.14 2.08 -3.56
CA LEU A 382 -18.19 0.77 -2.91
C LEU A 382 -18.68 0.81 -1.45
N ASN A 383 -19.05 1.98 -0.94
CA ASN A 383 -19.48 2.15 0.46
C ASN A 383 -18.46 1.63 1.50
N THR A 384 -17.18 1.80 1.24
CA THR A 384 -16.11 1.39 2.15
C THR A 384 -16.24 1.98 3.56
N ASN A 385 -15.64 1.31 4.54
CA ASN A 385 -15.47 1.81 5.91
C ASN A 385 -14.02 2.27 6.18
N ASP A 386 -13.25 2.57 5.13
CA ASP A 386 -11.91 3.15 5.30
C ASP A 386 -12.01 4.52 5.98
N SER A 387 -11.40 4.65 7.16
CA SER A 387 -11.55 5.83 8.01
C SER A 387 -10.92 7.08 7.41
N LEU A 388 -9.81 6.94 6.68
CA LEU A 388 -9.14 8.09 6.05
C LEU A 388 -9.96 8.61 4.87
N LEU A 389 -10.46 7.72 4.02
CA LEU A 389 -11.35 8.08 2.91
C LEU A 389 -12.64 8.73 3.41
N LEU A 390 -13.25 8.19 4.47
CA LEU A 390 -14.43 8.78 5.10
C LEU A 390 -14.12 10.15 5.73
N PHE A 391 -12.92 10.35 6.29
CA PHE A 391 -12.48 11.65 6.78
C PHE A 391 -12.37 12.66 5.64
N HIS A 392 -11.71 12.30 4.52
CA HIS A 392 -11.61 13.18 3.35
C HIS A 392 -13.00 13.57 2.84
N ALA A 393 -13.93 12.60 2.73
CA ALA A 393 -15.32 12.88 2.37
C ALA A 393 -15.96 13.89 3.33
N GLY A 394 -15.85 13.65 4.64
CA GLY A 394 -16.41 14.54 5.66
C GLY A 394 -15.89 15.97 5.56
N MET A 395 -14.60 16.17 5.36
CA MET A 395 -14.00 17.50 5.22
C MET A 395 -14.43 18.22 3.92
N ILE A 396 -14.54 17.48 2.82
CA ILE A 396 -15.01 18.01 1.53
C ILE A 396 -16.48 18.45 1.65
N TYR A 397 -17.36 17.64 2.24
CA TYR A 397 -18.78 17.99 2.44
C TYR A 397 -18.94 19.13 3.45
N HIS A 398 -18.09 19.22 4.48
CA HIS A 398 -18.07 20.39 5.38
C HIS A 398 -17.75 21.68 4.63
N ALA A 399 -16.74 21.67 3.76
CA ALA A 399 -16.38 22.84 2.94
C ALA A 399 -17.48 23.27 1.95
N LEU A 400 -18.36 22.34 1.55
CA LEU A 400 -19.56 22.63 0.75
C LEU A 400 -20.71 23.19 1.59
N GLY A 401 -20.59 23.31 2.93
CA GLY A 401 -21.67 23.67 3.82
C GLY A 401 -22.72 22.55 4.02
N GLN A 402 -22.40 21.32 3.64
CA GLN A 402 -23.28 20.15 3.79
C GLN A 402 -22.97 19.43 5.12
N ASP A 403 -23.23 20.15 6.23
CA ASP A 403 -22.83 19.71 7.58
C ASP A 403 -23.47 18.41 8.02
N SER A 404 -24.64 18.04 7.49
CA SER A 404 -25.28 16.74 7.81
C SER A 404 -24.49 15.57 7.26
N ASP A 405 -24.07 15.66 6.00
CA ASP A 405 -23.28 14.62 5.34
C ASP A 405 -21.88 14.57 5.93
N SER A 406 -21.28 15.75 6.19
CA SER A 406 -20.00 15.85 6.88
C SER A 406 -19.98 15.12 8.22
N GLU A 407 -20.96 15.42 9.09
CA GLU A 407 -21.09 14.77 10.41
C GLU A 407 -21.24 13.25 10.28
N GLN A 408 -22.03 12.78 9.30
CA GLN A 408 -22.22 11.36 9.04
C GLN A 408 -20.89 10.68 8.66
N PHE A 409 -20.14 11.25 7.71
CA PHE A 409 -18.87 10.65 7.27
C PHE A 409 -17.80 10.71 8.35
N LEU A 410 -17.62 11.84 9.04
CA LEU A 410 -16.64 11.98 10.11
C LEU A 410 -16.96 11.05 11.30
N SER A 411 -18.24 10.93 11.67
CA SER A 411 -18.67 10.02 12.74
C SER A 411 -18.45 8.55 12.35
N ARG A 412 -18.67 8.18 11.07
CA ARG A 412 -18.33 6.83 10.56
C ARG A 412 -16.83 6.57 10.63
N ALA A 413 -16.00 7.53 10.22
CA ALA A 413 -14.55 7.42 10.27
C ALA A 413 -14.05 7.16 11.69
N LEU A 414 -14.50 7.99 12.66
CA LEU A 414 -14.11 7.86 14.08
C LEU A 414 -14.66 6.58 14.72
N LYS A 415 -15.85 6.12 14.31
CA LYS A 415 -16.43 4.86 14.79
C LYS A 415 -15.67 3.64 14.27
N ALA A 416 -15.21 3.68 13.03
CA ALA A 416 -14.43 2.58 12.44
C ALA A 416 -13.03 2.51 13.07
N ASN A 417 -12.31 3.64 13.13
CA ASN A 417 -11.01 3.72 13.81
C ASN A 417 -10.79 5.13 14.37
N PRO A 418 -10.88 5.36 15.68
CA PRO A 418 -10.61 6.68 16.29
C PRO A 418 -9.13 7.10 16.23
N HIS A 419 -8.23 6.25 15.73
CA HIS A 419 -6.80 6.47 15.65
C HIS A 419 -6.27 6.36 14.20
N PHE A 420 -7.12 6.56 13.22
CA PHE A 420 -6.79 6.31 11.81
C PHE A 420 -5.63 7.16 11.25
N HIS A 421 -5.37 8.33 11.85
CA HIS A 421 -4.29 9.23 11.45
C HIS A 421 -3.85 10.13 12.62
N ILE A 422 -2.54 10.38 12.74
CA ILE A 422 -1.93 11.10 13.87
C ILE A 422 -2.44 12.55 14.07
N PHE A 423 -2.89 13.22 13.00
CA PHE A 423 -3.44 14.57 13.03
C PHE A 423 -4.94 14.61 12.72
N TYR A 424 -5.40 13.80 11.79
CA TYR A 424 -6.76 13.92 11.24
C TYR A 424 -7.84 13.34 12.14
N ALA A 425 -7.53 12.37 12.99
CA ALA A 425 -8.49 11.87 13.97
C ALA A 425 -8.94 12.95 14.94
N ASP A 426 -7.99 13.77 15.44
CA ASP A 426 -8.30 14.91 16.31
C ASP A 426 -9.08 16.01 15.55
N LEU A 427 -8.75 16.24 14.28
CA LEU A 427 -9.45 17.22 13.43
C LEU A 427 -10.89 16.77 13.17
N ALA A 428 -11.11 15.49 12.83
CA ALA A 428 -12.44 14.92 12.65
C ALA A 428 -13.31 15.10 13.90
N SER A 429 -12.77 14.78 15.07
CA SER A 429 -13.48 14.91 16.35
C SER A 429 -13.89 16.36 16.63
N ARG A 430 -13.01 17.31 16.38
CA ARG A 430 -13.30 18.76 16.55
C ARG A 430 -14.37 19.22 15.57
N THR A 431 -14.25 18.85 14.29
CA THR A 431 -15.24 19.26 13.27
C THR A 431 -16.63 18.73 13.59
N VAL A 432 -16.77 17.46 14.04
CA VAL A 432 -18.06 16.91 14.48
C VAL A 432 -18.63 17.73 15.66
N ALA A 433 -17.81 18.05 16.65
CA ALA A 433 -18.23 18.85 17.80
C ALA A 433 -18.67 20.28 17.38
N ASP A 434 -17.95 20.91 16.48
CA ASP A 434 -18.27 22.25 15.97
C ASP A 434 -19.59 22.26 15.19
N ILE A 435 -19.83 21.26 14.35
CA ILE A 435 -21.10 21.08 13.62
C ILE A 435 -22.26 20.89 14.63
N ALA A 436 -22.08 20.04 15.63
CA ALA A 436 -23.11 19.84 16.66
C ALA A 436 -23.43 21.11 17.47
N ASN A 437 -22.38 21.87 17.83
CA ASN A 437 -22.51 23.14 18.54
C ASN A 437 -23.21 24.21 17.70
N SER A 438 -22.94 24.29 16.41
CA SER A 438 -23.56 25.28 15.49
C SER A 438 -25.08 25.08 15.36
N ARG A 439 -25.57 23.86 15.53
CA ARG A 439 -27.00 23.50 15.51
C ARG A 439 -27.72 23.77 16.82
N ASN A 440 -27.01 24.02 17.93
CA ASN A 440 -27.61 24.28 19.23
C ASN A 440 -27.83 25.80 19.40
N PRO A 441 -29.10 26.28 19.43
CA PRO A 441 -29.40 27.72 19.49
C PRO A 441 -28.85 28.41 20.75
N VAL A 442 -28.74 27.69 21.86
CA VAL A 442 -28.26 28.24 23.14
C VAL A 442 -26.75 28.49 23.07
N LEU A 443 -26.00 27.55 22.51
CA LEU A 443 -24.54 27.67 22.36
C LEU A 443 -24.16 28.67 21.29
N ARG A 444 -24.90 28.72 20.18
CA ARG A 444 -24.73 29.73 19.11
C ARG A 444 -24.84 31.15 19.66
N ASN A 445 -25.82 31.42 20.51
CA ASN A 445 -25.99 32.73 21.13
C ASN A 445 -24.89 33.09 22.13
N GLN A 446 -24.29 32.09 22.80
CA GLN A 446 -23.12 32.31 23.68
C GLN A 446 -21.86 32.62 22.91
N VAL A 447 -21.60 31.91 21.79
CA VAL A 447 -20.43 32.16 20.94
C VAL A 447 -20.51 33.55 20.31
N LEU A 448 -21.68 33.96 19.79
CA LEU A 448 -21.90 35.31 19.24
C LEU A 448 -21.66 36.39 20.29
N ARG A 449 -22.19 36.25 21.51
CA ARG A 449 -21.94 37.17 22.61
C ARG A 449 -20.46 37.27 23.00
N ASN A 450 -19.71 36.17 22.96
CA ASN A 450 -18.30 36.16 23.26
C ASN A 450 -17.46 36.80 22.14
N GLN A 451 -17.88 36.71 20.89
CA GLN A 451 -17.25 37.39 19.77
C GLN A 451 -17.49 38.91 19.83
N ASP A 452 -18.71 39.33 20.16
CA ASP A 452 -19.04 40.76 20.35
C ASP A 452 -18.28 41.39 21.52
N LEU A 453 -18.06 40.62 22.61
CA LEU A 453 -17.24 41.08 23.74
C LEU A 453 -15.73 41.18 23.41
N ARG A 454 -15.22 40.34 22.53
CA ARG A 454 -13.83 40.44 22.07
C ARG A 454 -13.62 41.58 21.08
N SER A 455 -14.58 41.84 20.18
CA SER A 455 -14.52 42.98 19.25
C SER A 455 -14.69 44.34 19.94
N SER A 456 -15.46 44.41 21.05
CA SER A 456 -15.60 45.63 21.84
C SER A 456 -14.39 45.94 22.74
N ASN A 457 -13.54 44.96 23.08
CA ASN A 457 -12.33 45.20 23.86
C ASN A 457 -11.08 45.54 23.03
N VAL A 458 -11.20 45.56 21.70
CA VAL A 458 -10.10 45.96 20.77
C VAL A 458 -10.18 47.44 20.40
N HIS A 459 -11.25 48.13 20.80
CA HIS A 459 -11.49 49.55 20.48
C HIS A 459 -11.50 50.48 21.72
N ASN A 460 -11.00 50.04 22.87
CA ASN A 460 -10.74 50.90 24.04
C ASN A 460 -9.22 50.94 24.34
#